data_50ff9e90328843d686d89148d3b11eb0
#
_entry.id   50ff9e90328843d686d89148d3b11eb0
#
_cell.length_a   1.000
_cell.length_b   1.000
_cell.length_c   1.000
_cell.angle_alpha   90.00
_cell.angle_beta   90.00
_cell.angle_gamma   90.00
#
_symmetry.space_group_name_H-M   'P 1'
#
loop_
_entity.id
_entity.type
_entity.pdbx_description
1 polymer ?
#
loop_
_entity_poly.entity_id
_entity_poly.type
_entity_poly.pdbx_seq_one_letter_code
_entity_poly.pdbx_strand_id
1 'polypeptide(L)'
;HTTTIYLNPVIAEYAEMLFVMKNAAAFHEGRVTDFSQVGVRAVNDHTLEITLNAGTPYFLSMLNHYSWYPVHPPTILKHGKMDERHTPWTRPGNYVGNGVFVLDTWEVNKEIVVKKNPLHWDAKIVRLEAIHFRAIEKALTEERAFRAGDLHVTSTVPLDKIEKYQQNSP
;
A
#
# COMPACT_ATOMS: atom_id res chain seq x y z
N HIS A 1 -12.63 -5.45 -10.61
CA HIS A 1 -11.32 -6.00 -10.25
C HIS A 1 -10.40 -4.92 -9.69
N THR A 2 -9.65 -5.20 -8.63
CA THR A 2 -8.60 -4.31 -8.09
C THR A 2 -7.63 -3.85 -9.17
N THR A 3 -7.20 -4.76 -10.05
CA THR A 3 -6.27 -4.49 -11.15
C THR A 3 -6.77 -3.40 -12.11
N THR A 4 -8.08 -3.27 -12.32
CA THR A 4 -8.63 -2.21 -13.18
C THR A 4 -8.33 -0.82 -12.63
N ILE A 5 -8.33 -0.64 -11.32
CA ILE A 5 -7.97 0.62 -10.65
C ILE A 5 -6.50 0.94 -10.88
N TYR A 6 -5.63 -0.04 -10.66
CA TYR A 6 -4.18 0.14 -10.76
C TYR A 6 -3.66 0.27 -12.20
N LEU A 7 -4.47 -0.06 -13.19
CA LEU A 7 -4.17 0.16 -14.62
C LEU A 7 -4.91 1.36 -15.20
N ASN A 8 -5.76 2.04 -14.43
CA ASN A 8 -6.50 3.20 -14.93
C ASN A 8 -5.53 4.37 -15.21
N PRO A 9 -5.48 4.94 -16.44
CA PRO A 9 -4.53 5.98 -16.81
C PRO A 9 -4.76 7.31 -16.08
N VAL A 10 -5.94 7.50 -15.48
CA VAL A 10 -6.30 8.75 -14.78
C VAL A 10 -5.85 8.74 -13.32
N ILE A 11 -5.94 7.58 -12.63
CA ILE A 11 -5.73 7.50 -11.18
C ILE A 11 -4.51 6.70 -10.74
N ALA A 12 -3.97 5.84 -11.61
CA ALA A 12 -2.83 4.98 -11.26
C ALA A 12 -1.51 5.74 -11.31
N GLU A 13 -0.79 5.78 -10.18
CA GLU A 13 0.53 6.43 -10.07
C GLU A 13 1.69 5.46 -10.33
N TYR A 14 1.45 4.14 -10.18
CA TYR A 14 2.45 3.08 -10.32
C TYR A 14 1.95 1.95 -11.23
N ALA A 15 1.27 2.31 -12.32
CA ALA A 15 0.73 1.33 -13.28
C ALA A 15 1.81 0.44 -13.90
N GLU A 16 3.03 0.99 -14.08
CA GLU A 16 4.18 0.28 -14.63
C GLU A 16 4.58 -0.97 -13.84
N MET A 17 4.29 -1.00 -12.54
CA MET A 17 4.52 -2.18 -11.71
C MET A 17 3.67 -3.39 -12.15
N LEU A 18 2.59 -3.14 -12.88
CA LEU A 18 1.69 -4.17 -13.40
C LEU A 18 1.97 -4.52 -14.88
N PHE A 19 2.87 -3.81 -15.55
CA PHE A 19 3.14 -4.00 -16.99
C PHE A 19 3.80 -5.33 -17.33
N VAL A 20 4.25 -6.09 -16.34
CA VAL A 20 4.68 -7.48 -16.51
C VAL A 20 3.53 -8.42 -16.92
N MET A 21 2.27 -8.04 -16.64
CA MET A 21 1.10 -8.79 -17.09
C MET A 21 0.81 -8.56 -18.57
N LYS A 22 0.34 -9.61 -19.23
CA LYS A 22 -0.09 -9.56 -20.63
C LYS A 22 -1.07 -8.39 -20.85
N ASN A 23 -0.81 -7.59 -21.87
CA ASN A 23 -1.62 -6.44 -22.30
C ASN A 23 -1.84 -5.32 -21.23
N ALA A 24 -1.21 -5.37 -20.08
CA ALA A 24 -1.42 -4.36 -19.02
C ALA A 24 -0.97 -2.96 -19.48
N ALA A 25 0.23 -2.83 -20.08
CA ALA A 25 0.71 -1.57 -20.65
C ALA A 25 -0.20 -1.07 -21.78
N ALA A 26 -0.61 -1.96 -22.70
CA ALA A 26 -1.48 -1.61 -23.81
C ALA A 26 -2.87 -1.12 -23.34
N PHE A 27 -3.39 -1.70 -22.25
CA PHE A 27 -4.63 -1.26 -21.63
C PHE A 27 -4.46 0.11 -20.97
N HIS A 28 -3.40 0.32 -20.23
CA HIS A 28 -3.10 1.61 -19.59
C HIS A 28 -2.95 2.73 -20.63
N GLU A 29 -2.31 2.47 -21.74
CA GLU A 29 -2.12 3.42 -22.85
C GLU A 29 -3.36 3.58 -23.75
N GLY A 30 -4.44 2.87 -23.49
CA GLY A 30 -5.68 2.93 -24.29
C GLY A 30 -5.63 2.21 -25.64
N ARG A 31 -4.55 1.47 -25.95
CA ARG A 31 -4.42 0.64 -27.18
C ARG A 31 -5.29 -0.61 -27.12
N VAL A 32 -5.55 -1.10 -25.93
CA VAL A 32 -6.51 -2.16 -25.63
C VAL A 32 -7.56 -1.58 -24.72
N THR A 33 -8.83 -1.65 -25.09
CA THR A 33 -9.96 -1.08 -24.33
C THR A 33 -10.77 -2.14 -23.60
N ASP A 34 -10.66 -3.39 -24.02
CA ASP A 34 -11.34 -4.51 -23.37
C ASP A 34 -10.44 -5.11 -22.29
N PHE A 35 -10.83 -4.90 -21.02
CA PHE A 35 -10.10 -5.42 -19.85
C PHE A 35 -9.98 -6.95 -19.84
N SER A 36 -10.88 -7.68 -20.48
CA SER A 36 -10.82 -9.14 -20.57
C SER A 36 -9.55 -9.66 -21.28
N GLN A 37 -8.88 -8.81 -22.06
CA GLN A 37 -7.64 -9.12 -22.76
C GLN A 37 -6.38 -8.92 -21.88
N VAL A 38 -6.53 -8.30 -20.72
CA VAL A 38 -5.44 -8.16 -19.73
C VAL A 38 -5.20 -9.51 -19.05
N GLY A 39 -3.93 -9.83 -18.82
CA GLY A 39 -3.49 -11.11 -18.26
C GLY A 39 -3.88 -11.34 -16.81
N VAL A 40 -5.12 -11.05 -16.41
CA VAL A 40 -5.63 -11.33 -15.07
C VAL A 40 -7.05 -11.85 -15.15
N ARG A 41 -7.31 -13.00 -14.52
CA ARG A 41 -8.62 -13.66 -14.56
C ARG A 41 -8.93 -14.35 -13.23
N ALA A 42 -10.11 -14.11 -12.69
CA ALA A 42 -10.67 -14.93 -11.62
C ALA A 42 -11.23 -16.21 -12.26
N VAL A 43 -10.60 -17.34 -11.98
CA VAL A 43 -11.06 -18.66 -12.48
C VAL A 43 -12.28 -19.11 -11.69
N ASN A 44 -12.27 -18.87 -10.37
CA ASN A 44 -13.35 -19.11 -9.44
C ASN A 44 -13.13 -18.21 -8.20
N ASP A 45 -13.95 -18.39 -7.15
CA ASP A 45 -13.89 -17.56 -5.93
C ASP A 45 -12.56 -17.65 -5.16
N HIS A 46 -11.75 -18.67 -5.41
CA HIS A 46 -10.51 -18.95 -4.68
C HIS A 46 -9.28 -18.99 -5.58
N THR A 47 -9.43 -18.83 -6.90
CA THR A 47 -8.32 -18.97 -7.86
C THR A 47 -8.21 -17.74 -8.76
N LEU A 48 -7.09 -17.03 -8.65
CA LEU A 48 -6.71 -15.95 -9.54
C LEU A 48 -5.59 -16.43 -10.46
N GLU A 49 -5.79 -16.28 -11.76
CA GLU A 49 -4.79 -16.58 -12.79
C GLU A 49 -4.17 -15.28 -13.30
N ILE A 50 -2.85 -15.21 -13.32
CA ILE A 50 -2.10 -14.08 -13.90
C ILE A 50 -1.22 -14.61 -15.02
N THR A 51 -1.39 -14.06 -16.22
CA THR A 51 -0.58 -14.35 -17.40
C THR A 51 0.44 -13.23 -17.58
N LEU A 52 1.72 -13.57 -17.60
CA LEU A 52 2.82 -12.62 -17.79
C LEU A 52 3.21 -12.51 -19.26
N ASN A 53 3.80 -11.37 -19.66
CA ASN A 53 4.32 -11.15 -21.02
C ASN A 53 5.51 -12.06 -21.33
N ALA A 54 6.33 -12.35 -20.33
CA ALA A 54 7.54 -13.18 -20.46
C ALA A 54 7.88 -13.83 -19.11
N GLY A 55 8.84 -14.73 -19.09
CA GLY A 55 9.38 -15.29 -17.85
C GLY A 55 9.91 -14.19 -16.93
N THR A 56 9.30 -14.07 -15.72
CA THR A 56 9.63 -13.03 -14.74
C THR A 56 10.00 -13.69 -13.40
N PRO A 57 11.26 -14.11 -13.22
CA PRO A 57 11.69 -14.89 -12.03
C PRO A 57 11.42 -14.16 -10.71
N TYR A 58 11.42 -12.84 -10.71
CA TYR A 58 11.20 -11.96 -9.55
C TYR A 58 9.72 -11.60 -9.33
N PHE A 59 8.79 -12.17 -10.08
CA PHE A 59 7.36 -11.82 -10.02
C PHE A 59 6.78 -11.92 -8.60
N LEU A 60 7.11 -13.00 -7.87
CA LEU A 60 6.61 -13.17 -6.50
C LEU A 60 7.11 -12.07 -5.56
N SER A 61 8.32 -11.56 -5.76
CA SER A 61 8.84 -10.43 -4.98
C SER A 61 8.11 -9.12 -5.29
N MET A 62 7.64 -8.94 -6.53
CA MET A 62 6.85 -7.77 -6.92
C MET A 62 5.49 -7.71 -6.19
N LEU A 63 4.93 -8.85 -5.80
CA LEU A 63 3.64 -8.90 -5.09
C LEU A 63 3.69 -8.23 -3.71
N ASN A 64 4.88 -7.95 -3.17
CA ASN A 64 5.04 -7.17 -1.94
C ASN A 64 4.83 -5.66 -2.14
N HIS A 65 4.82 -5.17 -3.38
CA HIS A 65 4.55 -3.76 -3.65
C HIS A 65 3.05 -3.48 -3.52
N TYR A 66 2.69 -2.36 -2.91
CA TYR A 66 1.30 -2.01 -2.61
C TYR A 66 0.38 -1.88 -3.85
N SER A 67 0.93 -1.68 -5.06
CA SER A 67 0.15 -1.72 -6.32
C SER A 67 -0.46 -3.09 -6.63
N TRP A 68 -0.04 -4.14 -5.92
CA TRP A 68 -0.61 -5.48 -6.05
C TRP A 68 -1.60 -5.82 -4.93
N TYR A 69 -1.75 -4.95 -3.93
CA TYR A 69 -2.64 -5.24 -2.81
C TYR A 69 -4.12 -5.18 -3.23
N PRO A 70 -4.93 -6.14 -2.78
CA PRO A 70 -6.35 -6.12 -3.09
C PRO A 70 -7.03 -4.95 -2.35
N VAL A 71 -7.99 -4.33 -3.02
CA VAL A 71 -8.92 -3.38 -2.41
C VAL A 71 -10.32 -3.98 -2.36
N HIS A 72 -11.21 -3.43 -1.54
CA HIS A 72 -12.57 -3.91 -1.37
C HIS A 72 -13.54 -3.10 -2.24
N PRO A 73 -13.96 -3.59 -3.43
CA PRO A 73 -14.78 -2.83 -4.36
C PRO A 73 -16.10 -2.34 -3.77
N PRO A 74 -16.83 -3.11 -2.94
CA PRO A 74 -18.08 -2.62 -2.34
C PRO A 74 -17.89 -1.39 -1.47
N THR A 75 -16.76 -1.28 -0.75
CA THR A 75 -16.44 -0.07 0.03
C THR A 75 -16.18 1.12 -0.88
N ILE A 76 -15.44 0.95 -1.99
CA ILE A 76 -15.17 2.04 -2.93
C ILE A 76 -16.48 2.53 -3.55
N LEU A 77 -17.30 1.61 -4.07
CA LEU A 77 -18.57 1.92 -4.74
C LEU A 77 -19.60 2.56 -3.81
N LYS A 78 -19.52 2.34 -2.50
CA LYS A 78 -20.36 3.03 -1.50
C LYS A 78 -20.06 4.53 -1.43
N HIS A 79 -18.83 4.93 -1.76
CA HIS A 79 -18.34 6.29 -1.56
C HIS A 79 -18.04 7.04 -2.87
N GLY A 80 -18.14 6.39 -4.02
CA GLY A 80 -17.86 6.97 -5.33
C GLY A 80 -17.70 5.92 -6.42
N LYS A 81 -17.04 6.26 -7.50
CA LYS A 81 -16.73 5.34 -8.60
C LYS A 81 -15.37 4.68 -8.40
N MET A 82 -15.16 3.54 -9.08
CA MET A 82 -13.89 2.80 -9.03
C MET A 82 -12.69 3.59 -9.61
N ASP A 83 -12.95 4.56 -10.46
CA ASP A 83 -11.98 5.40 -11.16
C ASP A 83 -12.01 6.86 -10.70
N GLU A 84 -12.63 7.14 -9.58
CA GLU A 84 -12.78 8.50 -9.03
C GLU A 84 -11.70 8.78 -7.98
N ARG A 85 -10.97 9.89 -8.15
CA ARG A 85 -9.96 10.37 -7.18
C ARG A 85 -10.63 11.04 -5.97
N HIS A 86 -9.93 11.03 -4.85
CA HIS A 86 -10.29 11.77 -3.63
C HIS A 86 -11.63 11.38 -2.98
N THR A 87 -12.15 10.21 -3.30
CA THR A 87 -13.35 9.69 -2.66
C THR A 87 -13.07 9.31 -1.19
N PRO A 88 -14.05 9.42 -0.30
CA PRO A 88 -13.83 9.22 1.14
C PRO A 88 -13.66 7.75 1.57
N TRP A 89 -13.60 6.78 0.64
CA TRP A 89 -13.42 5.37 0.99
C TRP A 89 -12.10 5.06 1.73
N THR A 90 -11.06 5.91 1.54
CA THR A 90 -9.75 5.80 2.21
C THR A 90 -9.72 6.45 3.59
N ARG A 91 -10.79 7.09 4.03
CA ARG A 91 -10.83 7.82 5.31
C ARG A 91 -11.07 6.88 6.49
N PRO A 92 -10.64 7.29 7.71
CA PRO A 92 -10.98 6.58 8.94
C PRO A 92 -12.49 6.28 9.03
N GLY A 93 -12.82 5.07 9.46
CA GLY A 93 -14.21 4.59 9.53
C GLY A 93 -14.80 4.09 8.22
N ASN A 94 -14.23 4.44 7.07
CA ASN A 94 -14.67 3.95 5.75
C ASN A 94 -13.74 2.88 5.18
N TYR A 95 -12.43 3.04 5.44
CA TYR A 95 -11.42 2.13 4.90
C TYR A 95 -11.60 0.70 5.41
N VAL A 96 -11.62 -0.25 4.47
CA VAL A 96 -11.67 -1.70 4.74
C VAL A 96 -10.44 -2.35 4.13
N GLY A 97 -9.73 -3.10 4.94
CA GLY A 97 -8.54 -3.87 4.53
C GLY A 97 -8.43 -5.18 5.29
N ASN A 98 -7.69 -6.12 4.73
CA ASN A 98 -7.40 -7.43 5.33
C ASN A 98 -6.03 -7.46 6.04
N GLY A 99 -5.40 -6.30 6.22
CA GLY A 99 -4.09 -6.16 6.87
C GLY A 99 -4.12 -6.39 8.37
N VAL A 100 -2.93 -6.43 8.94
CA VAL A 100 -2.68 -6.63 10.39
C VAL A 100 -3.26 -5.50 11.24
N PHE A 101 -3.31 -4.28 10.67
CA PHE A 101 -3.83 -3.08 11.30
C PHE A 101 -4.93 -2.45 10.44
N VAL A 102 -5.83 -1.73 11.09
CA VAL A 102 -6.88 -0.92 10.47
C VAL A 102 -6.65 0.56 10.76
N LEU A 103 -7.02 1.43 9.81
CA LEU A 103 -6.91 2.88 9.96
C LEU A 103 -7.91 3.38 11.01
N ASP A 104 -7.39 4.02 12.06
CA ASP A 104 -8.20 4.61 13.15
C ASP A 104 -8.32 6.11 12.99
N THR A 105 -7.19 6.80 12.81
CA THR A 105 -7.13 8.26 12.72
C THR A 105 -6.20 8.69 11.59
N TRP A 106 -6.56 9.76 10.89
CA TRP A 106 -5.70 10.43 9.92
C TRP A 106 -5.86 11.93 10.04
N GLU A 107 -4.94 12.56 10.74
CA GLU A 107 -4.83 14.01 10.87
C GLU A 107 -3.69 14.49 9.96
N VAL A 108 -4.04 15.25 8.92
CA VAL A 108 -3.06 15.74 7.91
C VAL A 108 -1.99 16.58 8.59
N ASN A 109 -0.72 16.35 8.24
CA ASN A 109 0.47 17.01 8.80
C ASN A 109 0.68 16.83 10.32
N LYS A 110 -0.01 15.90 10.92
CA LYS A 110 0.12 15.59 12.33
C LYS A 110 0.45 14.13 12.57
N GLU A 111 -0.53 13.24 12.41
CA GLU A 111 -0.31 11.81 12.59
C GLU A 111 -1.33 10.94 11.84
N ILE A 112 -0.91 9.71 11.57
CA ILE A 112 -1.79 8.60 11.20
C ILE A 112 -1.70 7.56 12.31
N VAL A 113 -2.85 7.12 12.82
CA VAL A 113 -2.94 6.04 13.81
C VAL A 113 -3.61 4.84 13.18
N VAL A 114 -2.97 3.69 13.32
CA VAL A 114 -3.56 2.41 12.97
C VAL A 114 -3.67 1.54 14.21
N LYS A 115 -4.77 0.80 14.35
CA LYS A 115 -5.02 -0.12 15.45
C LYS A 115 -5.02 -1.56 14.97
N LYS A 116 -4.68 -2.47 15.85
CA LYS A 116 -4.74 -3.91 15.60
C LYS A 116 -6.08 -4.31 14.99
N ASN A 117 -6.01 -5.09 13.92
CA ASN A 117 -7.19 -5.65 13.27
C ASN A 117 -7.59 -6.98 13.94
N PRO A 118 -8.68 -7.02 14.71
CA PRO A 118 -9.11 -8.25 15.37
C PRO A 118 -9.59 -9.33 14.38
N LEU A 119 -9.92 -8.94 13.15
CA LEU A 119 -10.38 -9.82 12.07
C LEU A 119 -9.24 -10.33 11.20
N HIS A 120 -8.00 -9.91 11.46
CA HIS A 120 -6.85 -10.45 10.73
C HIS A 120 -6.71 -11.96 11.01
N TRP A 121 -6.44 -12.75 9.96
CA TRP A 121 -6.37 -14.21 10.05
C TRP A 121 -5.41 -14.72 11.12
N ASP A 122 -4.35 -13.96 11.43
CA ASP A 122 -3.36 -14.29 12.45
C ASP A 122 -3.25 -13.21 13.55
N ALA A 123 -4.40 -12.62 13.93
CA ALA A 123 -4.46 -11.56 14.93
C ALA A 123 -3.85 -11.95 16.29
N LYS A 124 -3.82 -13.25 16.62
CA LYS A 124 -3.33 -13.74 17.91
C LYS A 124 -1.83 -13.53 18.12
N ILE A 125 -1.02 -13.55 17.05
CA ILE A 125 0.44 -13.31 17.16
C ILE A 125 0.80 -11.83 17.17
N VAL A 126 -0.11 -10.95 16.79
CA VAL A 126 0.11 -9.52 16.74
C VAL A 126 0.15 -8.95 18.16
N ARG A 127 1.30 -8.44 18.58
CA ARG A 127 1.53 -7.93 19.95
C ARG A 127 1.24 -6.44 20.09
N LEU A 128 1.42 -5.65 19.02
CA LEU A 128 1.17 -4.22 19.05
C LEU A 128 -0.34 -3.95 18.94
N GLU A 129 -0.86 -3.11 19.85
CA GLU A 129 -2.26 -2.69 19.82
C GLU A 129 -2.48 -1.53 18.85
N ALA A 130 -1.48 -0.65 18.70
CA ALA A 130 -1.53 0.48 17.78
C ALA A 130 -0.14 0.87 17.28
N ILE A 131 -0.09 1.57 16.13
CA ILE A 131 1.11 2.23 15.60
C ILE A 131 0.73 3.67 15.29
N HIS A 132 1.55 4.61 15.74
CA HIS A 132 1.42 6.04 15.52
C HIS A 132 2.49 6.49 14.52
N PHE A 133 2.09 6.91 13.33
CA PHE A 133 2.98 7.50 12.33
C PHE A 133 2.93 9.01 12.46
N ARG A 134 3.98 9.62 12.98
CA ARG A 134 4.06 11.09 13.16
C ARG A 134 4.64 11.75 11.91
N ALA A 135 4.00 12.80 11.43
CA ALA A 135 4.46 13.58 10.28
C ALA A 135 5.64 14.50 10.70
N ILE A 136 6.87 14.00 10.58
CA ILE A 136 8.09 14.76 10.87
C ILE A 136 8.93 14.84 9.59
N GLU A 137 9.03 16.03 8.98
CA GLU A 137 9.72 16.19 7.70
C GLU A 137 11.25 16.23 7.83
N LYS A 138 11.77 16.74 8.94
CA LYS A 138 13.21 16.96 9.12
C LYS A 138 13.87 15.80 9.85
N ALA A 139 14.80 15.10 9.20
CA ALA A 139 15.55 13.99 9.78
C ALA A 139 16.21 14.34 11.14
N LEU A 140 16.73 15.58 11.29
CA LEU A 140 17.32 16.02 12.56
C LEU A 140 16.30 16.17 13.69
N THR A 141 15.06 16.58 13.38
CA THR A 141 13.97 16.67 14.35
C THR A 141 13.49 15.27 14.75
N GLU A 142 13.37 14.38 13.77
CA GLU A 142 13.02 12.97 13.96
C GLU A 142 14.06 12.27 14.86
N GLU A 143 15.35 12.47 14.59
CA GLU A 143 16.45 11.90 15.38
C GLU A 143 16.42 12.41 16.83
N ARG A 144 16.14 13.70 17.04
CA ARG A 144 16.01 14.26 18.40
C ARG A 144 14.84 13.66 19.15
N ALA A 145 13.69 13.50 18.51
CA ALA A 145 12.51 12.86 19.09
C ALA A 145 12.77 11.38 19.44
N PHE A 146 13.50 10.66 18.59
CA PHE A 146 13.93 9.29 18.89
C PHE A 146 14.84 9.24 20.13
N ARG A 147 15.84 10.12 20.23
CA ARG A 147 16.73 10.19 21.39
C ARG A 147 16.03 10.62 22.67
N ALA A 148 14.95 11.39 22.55
CA ALA A 148 14.12 11.78 23.69
C ALA A 148 13.19 10.65 24.17
N GLY A 149 13.08 9.55 23.40
CA GLY A 149 12.17 8.44 23.70
C GLY A 149 10.75 8.66 23.18
N ASP A 150 10.51 9.71 22.38
CA ASP A 150 9.19 10.02 21.81
C ASP A 150 8.88 9.17 20.57
N LEU A 151 9.90 8.57 19.95
CA LEU A 151 9.78 7.67 18.83
C LEU A 151 10.52 6.36 19.10
N HIS A 152 9.96 5.25 18.62
CA HIS A 152 10.58 3.92 18.68
C HIS A 152 11.39 3.59 17.43
N VAL A 153 11.03 4.20 16.29
CA VAL A 153 11.65 3.99 14.98
C VAL A 153 11.73 5.31 14.25
N THR A 154 12.79 5.53 13.49
CA THR A 154 12.94 6.66 12.57
C THR A 154 12.90 6.17 11.13
N SER A 155 12.44 6.99 10.20
CA SER A 155 12.44 6.70 8.76
C SER A 155 13.82 6.88 8.15
N THR A 156 14.62 7.81 8.68
CA THR A 156 15.97 8.10 8.19
C THR A 156 16.92 8.43 9.35
N VAL A 157 18.22 8.35 9.07
CA VAL A 157 19.29 8.86 9.94
C VAL A 157 19.93 10.06 9.27
N PRO A 158 20.15 11.20 9.97
CA PRO A 158 20.91 12.32 9.40
C PRO A 158 22.28 11.86 8.90
N LEU A 159 22.66 12.25 7.67
CA LEU A 159 23.87 11.75 6.99
C LEU A 159 25.15 12.00 7.79
N ASP A 160 25.24 13.14 8.48
CA ASP A 160 26.35 13.53 9.33
C ASP A 160 26.48 12.71 10.64
N LYS A 161 25.49 11.88 10.94
CA LYS A 161 25.44 11.04 12.14
C LYS A 161 25.57 9.55 11.88
N ILE A 162 25.60 9.11 10.63
CA ILE A 162 25.66 7.69 10.27
C ILE A 162 26.87 7.01 10.94
N GLU A 163 28.07 7.57 10.79
CA GLU A 163 29.28 7.00 11.36
C GLU A 163 29.21 6.88 12.90
N LYS A 164 28.65 7.90 13.56
CA LYS A 164 28.44 7.89 15.00
C LYS A 164 27.55 6.74 15.45
N TYR A 165 26.47 6.48 14.73
CA TYR A 165 25.54 5.39 15.05
C TYR A 165 26.07 4.02 14.67
N GLN A 166 26.96 3.93 13.67
CA GLN A 166 27.66 2.67 13.35
C GLN A 166 28.70 2.29 14.40
N GLN A 167 29.37 3.28 15.02
CA GLN A 167 30.38 3.06 16.04
C GLN A 167 29.82 2.87 17.45
N ASN A 168 28.71 3.55 17.75
CA ASN A 168 28.04 3.50 19.04
C ASN A 168 26.59 3.09 18.80
N SER A 169 26.32 1.78 18.83
CA SER A 169 24.94 1.29 18.94
C SER A 169 24.27 1.91 20.15
N PRO A 170 23.09 2.50 20.02
CA PRO A 170 22.35 3.01 21.17
C PRO A 170 21.91 1.89 22.09
#